data_e9cc6ccb778aa68261188a684a40b5fd
#
_entry.id   e9cc6ccb778aa68261188a684a40b5fd
#
_cell.length_a   1.000
_cell.length_b   1.000
_cell.length_c   1.000
_cell.angle_alpha   90.00
_cell.angle_beta   90.00
_cell.angle_gamma   90.00
#
_symmetry.space_group_name_H-M   'P 1'
#
loop_
_entity.id
_entity.type
_entity.pdbx_description
1 polymer ?
#
loop_
_entity_poly.entity_id
_entity_poly.type
_entity_poly.pdbx_seq_one_letter_code
_entity_poly.pdbx_strand_id
1 'polypeptide(L)'
;MFYGWRIVAACMLFVTVSWSLGIFGMGVYIYGLTSFQGFSVTTVSAGVTAAYILSALLSVSVGKTIAKNGPRLVVTVGAVAMATAVLLMPYCTEKWHVIGIFLVLGLGMACLSTNTVGSTLAPWFERFQGRAMSTSMLGASIAGMIGTPLLMSGIKVWGFQTTFMIAAIATVTLVLPLAGFVLKRRPQDIGLLPDGMESQKDGQTTVSIQWSRQQAAATWQFKTVVVAFGLGLLVQVGFLSHHVPIAIPVLGVEGAATVVFAGGVASLIGRLLLARYADHLDVRLVGTAVLLIAALSLLGLAMLPLTWAFVLLSITYGLTCGNVTTLSPIIVRREFGAASFGVIYGFAATFIQLTMAFGPTIYGVVRDVFGGYVPVLLLCAVLNLVAASAAFWGGRRPLVHQKAQ
;
A
#
# COMPACT_ATOMS: atom_id res chain seq x y z
N MET A 1 -16.15 -17.36 20.65
CA MET A 1 -15.12 -16.67 19.87
C MET A 1 -15.22 -15.17 20.15
N PHE A 2 -14.14 -14.51 20.56
CA PHE A 2 -14.13 -13.09 20.89
C PHE A 2 -14.57 -12.23 19.67
N TYR A 3 -15.49 -11.28 19.92
CA TYR A 3 -16.09 -10.47 18.84
C TYR A 3 -15.07 -9.69 18.02
N GLY A 4 -13.94 -9.29 18.63
CA GLY A 4 -12.84 -8.60 17.95
C GLY A 4 -12.33 -9.33 16.69
N TRP A 5 -12.37 -10.67 16.67
CA TRP A 5 -11.97 -11.45 15.48
C TRP A 5 -12.96 -11.31 14.30
N ARG A 6 -14.25 -11.03 14.58
CA ARG A 6 -15.21 -10.67 13.52
C ARG A 6 -14.87 -9.32 12.90
N ILE A 7 -14.39 -8.37 13.71
CA ILE A 7 -13.91 -7.06 13.22
C ILE A 7 -12.65 -7.23 12.41
N VAL A 8 -11.71 -8.10 12.81
CA VAL A 8 -10.51 -8.47 12.03
C VAL A 8 -10.90 -8.99 10.64
N ALA A 9 -11.88 -9.91 10.56
CA ALA A 9 -12.37 -10.43 9.29
C ALA A 9 -13.02 -9.34 8.41
N ALA A 10 -13.81 -8.43 9.01
CA ALA A 10 -14.37 -7.29 8.31
C ALA A 10 -13.28 -6.34 7.78
N CYS A 11 -12.26 -6.06 8.60
CA CYS A 11 -11.09 -5.27 8.19
C CYS A 11 -10.34 -5.93 7.03
N MET A 12 -10.13 -7.25 7.08
CA MET A 12 -9.49 -8.01 6.01
C MET A 12 -10.26 -7.86 4.69
N LEU A 13 -11.60 -7.96 4.73
CA LEU A 13 -12.42 -7.87 3.52
C LEU A 13 -12.40 -6.46 2.94
N PHE A 14 -12.60 -5.40 3.73
CA PHE A 14 -12.58 -4.05 3.17
C PHE A 14 -11.19 -3.65 2.69
N VAL A 15 -10.10 -4.14 3.31
CA VAL A 15 -8.74 -3.98 2.79
C VAL A 15 -8.57 -4.70 1.45
N THR A 16 -9.10 -5.93 1.32
CA THR A 16 -9.07 -6.65 0.04
C THR A 16 -9.72 -5.84 -1.08
N VAL A 17 -10.92 -5.31 -0.84
CA VAL A 17 -11.62 -4.46 -1.81
C VAL A 17 -10.84 -3.19 -2.11
N SER A 18 -10.40 -2.48 -1.06
CA SER A 18 -9.68 -1.22 -1.19
C SER A 18 -8.37 -1.36 -1.96
N TRP A 19 -7.60 -2.39 -1.69
CA TRP A 19 -6.33 -2.61 -2.37
C TRP A 19 -6.51 -3.17 -3.78
N SER A 20 -7.54 -4.00 -4.01
CA SER A 20 -7.86 -4.49 -5.37
C SER A 20 -8.19 -3.33 -6.30
N LEU A 21 -9.00 -2.37 -5.85
CA LEU A 21 -9.44 -1.24 -6.65
C LEU A 21 -8.49 -0.03 -6.54
N GLY A 22 -7.86 0.19 -5.39
CA GLY A 22 -7.06 1.38 -5.12
C GLY A 22 -5.58 1.25 -5.44
N ILE A 23 -4.99 0.06 -5.41
CA ILE A 23 -3.55 -0.14 -5.68
C ILE A 23 -3.36 -1.02 -6.90
N PHE A 24 -3.88 -2.25 -6.87
CA PHE A 24 -3.70 -3.21 -7.95
C PHE A 24 -4.62 -2.93 -9.15
N GLY A 25 -5.73 -2.18 -8.95
CA GLY A 25 -6.60 -1.71 -10.03
C GLY A 25 -6.01 -0.59 -10.88
N MET A 26 -4.99 0.16 -10.37
CA MET A 26 -4.45 1.33 -11.08
C MET A 26 -3.91 0.98 -12.46
N GLY A 27 -3.24 -0.17 -12.62
CA GLY A 27 -2.76 -0.63 -13.92
C GLY A 27 -3.89 -0.93 -14.92
N VAL A 28 -5.02 -1.43 -14.42
CA VAL A 28 -6.22 -1.67 -15.25
C VAL A 28 -6.88 -0.36 -15.65
N TYR A 29 -6.91 0.65 -14.75
CA TYR A 29 -7.43 1.98 -15.07
C TYR A 29 -6.58 2.68 -16.13
N ILE A 30 -5.24 2.64 -15.99
CA ILE A 30 -4.34 3.20 -16.99
C ILE A 30 -4.57 2.51 -18.32
N TYR A 31 -4.60 1.18 -18.36
CA TYR A 31 -4.88 0.42 -19.59
C TYR A 31 -6.26 0.79 -20.18
N GLY A 32 -7.32 0.76 -19.37
CA GLY A 32 -8.69 1.03 -19.82
C GLY A 32 -8.88 2.43 -20.37
N LEU A 33 -8.44 3.45 -19.61
CA LEU A 33 -8.60 4.86 -20.02
C LEU A 33 -7.73 5.23 -21.22
N THR A 34 -6.55 4.61 -21.38
CA THR A 34 -5.69 4.89 -22.54
C THR A 34 -6.16 4.13 -23.78
N SER A 35 -6.56 2.84 -23.66
CA SER A 35 -6.90 2.00 -24.80
C SER A 35 -8.32 2.21 -25.32
N PHE A 36 -9.29 2.49 -24.43
CA PHE A 36 -10.71 2.62 -24.83
C PHE A 36 -11.18 4.07 -24.94
N GLN A 37 -10.53 5.01 -24.24
CA GLN A 37 -10.95 6.42 -24.20
C GLN A 37 -9.90 7.39 -24.76
N GLY A 38 -8.71 6.89 -25.13
CA GLY A 38 -7.67 7.66 -25.80
C GLY A 38 -6.94 8.70 -24.94
N PHE A 39 -7.03 8.63 -23.62
CA PHE A 39 -6.26 9.53 -22.74
C PHE A 39 -4.76 9.20 -22.79
N SER A 40 -3.91 10.23 -22.63
CA SER A 40 -2.47 10.02 -22.48
C SER A 40 -2.15 9.31 -21.17
N VAL A 41 -1.11 8.48 -21.17
CA VAL A 41 -0.63 7.80 -19.95
C VAL A 41 -0.30 8.79 -18.85
N THR A 42 0.31 9.94 -19.22
CA THR A 42 0.61 11.03 -18.27
C THR A 42 -0.67 11.56 -17.60
N THR A 43 -1.76 11.80 -18.34
CA THR A 43 -3.01 12.31 -17.76
C THR A 43 -3.58 11.35 -16.73
N VAL A 44 -3.65 10.06 -17.07
CA VAL A 44 -4.20 9.05 -16.16
C VAL A 44 -3.29 8.88 -14.94
N SER A 45 -1.97 8.84 -15.14
CA SER A 45 -0.99 8.71 -14.06
C SER A 45 -0.99 9.92 -13.11
N ALA A 46 -1.24 11.13 -13.63
CA ALA A 46 -1.44 12.32 -12.81
C ALA A 46 -2.70 12.19 -11.93
N GLY A 47 -3.79 11.61 -12.47
CA GLY A 47 -4.97 11.27 -11.69
C GLY A 47 -4.67 10.28 -10.56
N VAL A 48 -3.93 9.20 -10.87
CA VAL A 48 -3.47 8.23 -9.86
C VAL A 48 -2.65 8.91 -8.76
N THR A 49 -1.73 9.78 -9.14
CA THR A 49 -0.93 10.55 -8.17
C THR A 49 -1.82 11.46 -7.31
N ALA A 50 -2.80 12.14 -7.91
CA ALA A 50 -3.74 12.99 -7.16
C ALA A 50 -4.53 12.16 -6.14
N ALA A 51 -4.96 10.93 -6.48
CA ALA A 51 -5.62 10.02 -5.56
C ALA A 51 -4.72 9.66 -4.36
N TYR A 52 -3.45 9.32 -4.59
CA TYR A 52 -2.50 8.98 -3.52
C TYR A 52 -2.20 10.18 -2.62
N ILE A 53 -1.99 11.38 -3.20
CA ILE A 53 -1.75 12.62 -2.43
C ILE A 53 -2.96 12.91 -1.54
N LEU A 54 -4.17 12.88 -2.09
CA LEU A 54 -5.39 13.15 -1.31
C LEU A 54 -5.56 12.11 -0.21
N SER A 55 -5.32 10.83 -0.51
CA SER A 55 -5.40 9.74 0.48
C SER A 55 -4.40 9.97 1.63
N ALA A 56 -3.17 10.38 1.33
CA ALA A 56 -2.16 10.68 2.34
C ALA A 56 -2.57 11.87 3.22
N LEU A 57 -3.04 12.96 2.63
CA LEU A 57 -3.48 14.16 3.34
C LEU A 57 -4.68 13.90 4.27
N LEU A 58 -5.64 13.09 3.82
CA LEU A 58 -6.83 12.75 4.59
C LEU A 58 -6.57 11.72 5.70
N SER A 59 -5.48 10.98 5.65
CA SER A 59 -5.16 9.86 6.54
C SER A 59 -5.24 10.24 8.04
N VAL A 60 -4.71 11.41 8.43
CA VAL A 60 -4.76 11.91 9.81
C VAL A 60 -6.18 12.27 10.23
N SER A 61 -6.93 12.94 9.36
CA SER A 61 -8.32 13.34 9.61
C SER A 61 -9.25 12.14 9.76
N VAL A 62 -9.03 11.11 8.92
CA VAL A 62 -9.72 9.82 9.00
C VAL A 62 -9.50 9.16 10.35
N GLY A 63 -8.23 9.06 10.81
CA GLY A 63 -7.91 8.49 12.12
C GLY A 63 -8.60 9.23 13.28
N LYS A 64 -8.58 10.56 13.27
CA LYS A 64 -9.27 11.39 14.27
C LYS A 64 -10.80 11.17 14.25
N THR A 65 -11.38 11.06 13.06
CA THR A 65 -12.83 10.82 12.90
C THR A 65 -13.23 9.45 13.45
N ILE A 66 -12.42 8.41 13.21
CA ILE A 66 -12.65 7.07 13.76
C ILE A 66 -12.58 7.08 15.29
N ALA A 67 -11.59 7.76 15.86
CA ALA A 67 -11.44 7.87 17.32
C ALA A 67 -12.66 8.57 17.96
N LYS A 68 -13.21 9.60 17.31
CA LYS A 68 -14.35 10.36 17.80
C LYS A 68 -15.69 9.66 17.56
N ASN A 69 -15.95 9.20 16.34
CA ASN A 69 -17.28 8.76 15.87
C ASN A 69 -17.37 7.24 15.64
N GLY A 70 -16.25 6.53 15.76
CA GLY A 70 -16.14 5.11 15.40
C GLY A 70 -15.92 4.86 13.90
N PRO A 71 -15.64 3.61 13.51
CA PRO A 71 -15.23 3.27 12.15
C PRO A 71 -16.36 3.23 11.13
N ARG A 72 -17.64 3.05 11.57
CA ARG A 72 -18.78 2.84 10.67
C ARG A 72 -18.91 3.90 9.60
N LEU A 73 -19.00 5.18 10.04
CA LEU A 73 -19.19 6.32 9.13
C LEU A 73 -18.06 6.40 8.11
N VAL A 74 -16.82 6.27 8.56
CA VAL A 74 -15.65 6.40 7.71
C VAL A 74 -15.60 5.28 6.67
N VAL A 75 -15.83 4.02 7.08
CA VAL A 75 -15.84 2.87 6.15
C VAL A 75 -17.02 2.97 5.16
N THR A 76 -18.20 3.45 5.59
CA THR A 76 -19.34 3.69 4.70
C THR A 76 -19.02 4.76 3.65
N VAL A 77 -18.50 5.91 4.07
CA VAL A 77 -18.09 6.99 3.14
C VAL A 77 -17.02 6.48 2.17
N GLY A 78 -16.05 5.71 2.68
CA GLY A 78 -14.99 5.12 1.86
C GLY A 78 -15.53 4.16 0.80
N ALA A 79 -16.45 3.27 1.17
CA ALA A 79 -17.04 2.31 0.25
C ALA A 79 -17.88 3.00 -0.84
N VAL A 80 -18.69 4.00 -0.46
CA VAL A 80 -19.50 4.78 -1.41
C VAL A 80 -18.60 5.58 -2.35
N ALA A 81 -17.60 6.29 -1.83
CA ALA A 81 -16.67 7.07 -2.65
C ALA A 81 -15.93 6.18 -3.65
N MET A 82 -15.39 5.03 -3.19
CA MET A 82 -14.68 4.09 -4.05
C MET A 82 -15.60 3.50 -5.12
N ALA A 83 -16.80 3.06 -4.75
CA ALA A 83 -17.77 2.53 -5.69
C ALA A 83 -18.19 3.58 -6.73
N THR A 84 -18.44 4.82 -6.31
CA THR A 84 -18.79 5.93 -7.21
C THR A 84 -17.65 6.22 -8.19
N ALA A 85 -16.41 6.28 -7.72
CA ALA A 85 -15.26 6.51 -8.59
C ALA A 85 -15.11 5.40 -9.64
N VAL A 86 -15.20 4.13 -9.21
CA VAL A 86 -15.10 2.97 -10.10
C VAL A 86 -16.25 2.95 -11.10
N LEU A 87 -17.50 3.22 -10.68
CA LEU A 87 -18.66 3.28 -11.55
C LEU A 87 -18.53 4.36 -12.63
N LEU A 88 -18.01 5.52 -12.27
CA LEU A 88 -17.88 6.66 -13.19
C LEU A 88 -16.65 6.59 -14.10
N MET A 89 -15.68 5.74 -13.79
CA MET A 89 -14.42 5.63 -14.56
C MET A 89 -14.61 5.42 -16.07
N PRO A 90 -15.52 4.55 -16.54
CA PRO A 90 -15.75 4.35 -17.98
C PRO A 90 -16.43 5.52 -18.69
N TYR A 91 -16.94 6.51 -17.98
CA TYR A 91 -17.65 7.65 -18.54
C TYR A 91 -16.81 8.94 -18.63
N CYS A 92 -15.49 8.83 -18.40
CA CYS A 92 -14.59 9.96 -18.57
C CYS A 92 -14.55 10.39 -20.04
N THR A 93 -14.79 11.67 -20.32
CA THR A 93 -14.68 12.29 -21.65
C THR A 93 -13.61 13.37 -21.69
N GLU A 94 -13.36 14.03 -20.56
CA GLU A 94 -12.43 15.15 -20.43
C GLU A 94 -11.32 14.84 -19.40
N LYS A 95 -10.14 15.46 -19.56
CA LYS A 95 -8.99 15.26 -18.66
C LYS A 95 -9.32 15.60 -17.20
N TRP A 96 -10.12 16.60 -16.96
CA TRP A 96 -10.51 17.00 -15.61
C TRP A 96 -11.55 16.03 -14.98
N HIS A 97 -12.35 15.28 -15.79
CA HIS A 97 -13.14 14.14 -15.28
C HIS A 97 -12.22 13.07 -14.69
N VAL A 98 -11.14 12.75 -15.38
CA VAL A 98 -10.15 11.77 -14.89
C VAL A 98 -9.61 12.21 -13.52
N ILE A 99 -9.13 13.46 -13.41
CA ILE A 99 -8.60 13.96 -12.13
C ILE A 99 -9.67 13.94 -11.04
N GLY A 100 -10.88 14.40 -11.33
CA GLY A 100 -12.00 14.43 -10.37
C GLY A 100 -12.37 13.04 -9.84
N ILE A 101 -12.48 12.06 -10.72
CA ILE A 101 -12.80 10.68 -10.37
C ILE A 101 -11.69 10.04 -9.54
N PHE A 102 -10.41 10.27 -9.89
CA PHE A 102 -9.30 9.80 -9.08
C PHE A 102 -9.22 10.48 -7.70
N LEU A 103 -9.62 11.74 -7.56
CA LEU A 103 -9.76 12.37 -6.25
C LEU A 103 -10.85 11.69 -5.40
N VAL A 104 -12.01 11.36 -5.99
CA VAL A 104 -13.04 10.59 -5.29
C VAL A 104 -12.54 9.20 -4.91
N LEU A 105 -11.79 8.54 -5.78
CA LEU A 105 -11.12 7.27 -5.48
C LEU A 105 -10.13 7.41 -4.32
N GLY A 106 -9.35 8.49 -4.29
CA GLY A 106 -8.40 8.83 -3.23
C GLY A 106 -9.07 9.02 -1.87
N LEU A 107 -10.26 9.64 -1.82
CA LEU A 107 -11.08 9.70 -0.62
C LEU A 107 -11.49 8.28 -0.15
N GLY A 108 -11.94 7.44 -1.07
CA GLY A 108 -12.25 6.03 -0.78
C GLY A 108 -11.06 5.28 -0.20
N MET A 109 -9.89 5.44 -0.82
CA MET A 109 -8.63 4.84 -0.36
C MET A 109 -8.21 5.32 1.03
N ALA A 110 -8.35 6.62 1.33
CA ALA A 110 -8.06 7.16 2.65
C ALA A 110 -8.93 6.51 3.73
N CYS A 111 -10.22 6.42 3.46
CA CYS A 111 -11.21 5.88 4.39
C CYS A 111 -11.11 4.36 4.60
N LEU A 112 -10.60 3.62 3.60
CA LEU A 112 -10.41 2.16 3.66
C LEU A 112 -8.93 1.77 3.77
N SER A 113 -8.11 2.62 4.37
CA SER A 113 -6.66 2.48 4.47
C SER A 113 -6.20 1.56 5.61
N THR A 114 -4.91 1.25 5.61
CA THR A 114 -4.22 0.56 6.72
C THR A 114 -4.37 1.32 8.05
N ASN A 115 -4.41 2.67 8.01
CA ASN A 115 -4.63 3.49 9.20
C ASN A 115 -6.04 3.31 9.75
N THR A 116 -7.03 3.14 8.88
CA THR A 116 -8.41 2.81 9.27
C THR A 116 -8.48 1.47 10.00
N VAL A 117 -7.77 0.45 9.48
CA VAL A 117 -7.64 -0.85 10.15
C VAL A 117 -7.03 -0.68 11.54
N GLY A 118 -5.88 -0.02 11.64
CA GLY A 118 -5.18 0.20 12.90
C GLY A 118 -6.06 0.92 13.93
N SER A 119 -6.71 2.01 13.52
CA SER A 119 -7.60 2.79 14.38
C SER A 119 -8.86 2.02 14.80
N THR A 120 -9.35 1.12 13.95
CA THR A 120 -10.52 0.28 14.24
C THR A 120 -10.18 -0.84 15.23
N LEU A 121 -8.99 -1.45 15.08
CA LEU A 121 -8.56 -2.58 15.91
C LEU A 121 -7.96 -2.16 17.26
N ALA A 122 -7.40 -0.96 17.36
CA ALA A 122 -6.72 -0.48 18.57
C ALA A 122 -7.56 -0.59 19.86
N PRO A 123 -8.87 -0.26 19.89
CA PRO A 123 -9.70 -0.42 21.09
C PRO A 123 -10.03 -1.87 21.45
N TRP A 124 -9.90 -2.80 20.50
CA TRP A 124 -10.30 -4.21 20.65
C TRP A 124 -9.18 -5.13 21.11
N PHE A 125 -7.92 -4.75 20.84
CA PHE A 125 -6.75 -5.59 21.07
C PHE A 125 -5.61 -4.79 21.71
N GLU A 126 -5.15 -5.25 22.87
CA GLU A 126 -3.95 -4.77 23.55
C GLU A 126 -2.80 -5.75 23.37
N ARG A 127 -2.97 -6.98 23.86
CA ARG A 127 -1.98 -8.07 23.80
C ARG A 127 -1.83 -8.63 22.39
N PHE A 128 -2.95 -8.84 21.67
CA PHE A 128 -2.97 -9.49 20.36
C PHE A 128 -3.05 -8.49 19.19
N GLN A 129 -2.76 -7.19 19.41
CA GLN A 129 -2.87 -6.14 18.40
C GLN A 129 -2.03 -6.44 17.15
N GLY A 130 -0.79 -6.90 17.31
CA GLY A 130 0.08 -7.27 16.18
C GLY A 130 -0.49 -8.41 15.35
N ARG A 131 -1.05 -9.44 16.00
CA ARG A 131 -1.69 -10.57 15.32
C ARG A 131 -2.96 -10.14 14.59
N ALA A 132 -3.81 -9.34 15.23
CA ALA A 132 -5.03 -8.81 14.64
C ALA A 132 -4.74 -7.95 13.40
N MET A 133 -3.75 -7.06 13.51
CA MET A 133 -3.30 -6.21 12.40
C MET A 133 -2.74 -7.03 11.24
N SER A 134 -1.82 -7.97 11.51
CA SER A 134 -1.22 -8.82 10.49
C SER A 134 -2.26 -9.68 9.77
N THR A 135 -3.22 -10.25 10.52
CA THR A 135 -4.32 -11.04 9.94
C THR A 135 -5.21 -10.18 9.04
N SER A 136 -5.58 -8.97 9.47
CA SER A 136 -6.37 -8.06 8.64
C SER A 136 -5.63 -7.67 7.35
N MET A 137 -4.31 -7.50 7.43
CA MET A 137 -3.47 -7.13 6.27
C MET A 137 -3.23 -8.27 5.27
N LEU A 138 -3.61 -9.53 5.59
CA LEU A 138 -3.68 -10.59 4.59
C LEU A 138 -4.60 -10.21 3.42
N GLY A 139 -5.63 -9.39 3.69
CA GLY A 139 -6.49 -8.83 2.65
C GLY A 139 -5.73 -8.09 1.55
N ALA A 140 -4.65 -7.38 1.88
CA ALA A 140 -3.81 -6.71 0.90
C ALA A 140 -3.07 -7.70 -0.02
N SER A 141 -2.65 -8.86 0.50
CA SER A 141 -2.02 -9.91 -0.31
C SER A 141 -3.05 -10.60 -1.21
N ILE A 142 -4.25 -10.89 -0.69
CA ILE A 142 -5.37 -11.42 -1.47
C ILE A 142 -5.72 -10.46 -2.61
N ALA A 143 -5.79 -9.15 -2.33
CA ALA A 143 -6.04 -8.13 -3.35
C ALA A 143 -5.01 -8.14 -4.48
N GLY A 144 -3.72 -8.30 -4.16
CA GLY A 144 -2.64 -8.40 -5.14
C GLY A 144 -2.75 -9.63 -6.04
N MET A 145 -3.29 -10.72 -5.50
CA MET A 145 -3.49 -11.96 -6.26
C MET A 145 -4.72 -11.88 -7.18
N ILE A 146 -5.86 -11.39 -6.69
CA ILE A 146 -7.13 -11.52 -7.42
C ILE A 146 -7.61 -10.20 -8.06
N GLY A 147 -7.20 -9.03 -7.57
CA GLY A 147 -7.75 -7.74 -7.98
C GLY A 147 -7.59 -7.47 -9.46
N THR A 148 -6.35 -7.43 -9.95
CA THR A 148 -6.06 -7.21 -11.38
C THR A 148 -6.61 -8.31 -12.28
N PRO A 149 -6.42 -9.62 -11.99
CA PRO A 149 -6.98 -10.70 -12.82
C PRO A 149 -8.50 -10.66 -12.94
N LEU A 150 -9.22 -10.39 -11.84
CA LEU A 150 -10.69 -10.29 -11.90
C LEU A 150 -11.16 -9.13 -12.77
N LEU A 151 -10.53 -7.95 -12.66
CA LEU A 151 -10.87 -6.81 -13.49
C LEU A 151 -10.52 -7.06 -14.96
N MET A 152 -9.34 -7.62 -15.27
CA MET A 152 -8.92 -7.90 -16.65
C MET A 152 -9.79 -8.97 -17.30
N SER A 153 -10.11 -10.06 -16.58
CA SER A 153 -11.01 -11.11 -17.07
C SER A 153 -12.43 -10.58 -17.28
N GLY A 154 -12.90 -9.73 -16.37
CA GLY A 154 -14.20 -9.06 -16.50
C GLY A 154 -14.25 -8.19 -17.77
N ILE A 155 -13.23 -7.37 -18.01
CA ILE A 155 -13.14 -6.52 -19.22
C ILE A 155 -13.18 -7.38 -20.49
N LYS A 156 -12.51 -8.53 -20.48
CA LYS A 156 -12.52 -9.46 -21.63
C LYS A 156 -13.91 -10.04 -21.88
N VAL A 157 -14.64 -10.43 -20.82
CA VAL A 157 -15.92 -11.16 -20.96
C VAL A 157 -17.09 -10.20 -21.12
N TRP A 158 -17.14 -9.11 -20.35
CA TRP A 158 -18.29 -8.19 -20.26
C TRP A 158 -18.01 -6.79 -20.77
N GLY A 159 -16.76 -6.51 -21.17
CA GLY A 159 -16.34 -5.17 -21.55
C GLY A 159 -16.03 -4.25 -20.38
N PHE A 160 -15.43 -3.09 -20.69
CA PHE A 160 -14.91 -2.16 -19.71
C PHE A 160 -16.01 -1.60 -18.79
N GLN A 161 -17.10 -1.13 -19.38
CA GLN A 161 -18.19 -0.47 -18.65
C GLN A 161 -18.92 -1.42 -17.67
N THR A 162 -19.31 -2.60 -18.15
CA THR A 162 -20.05 -3.59 -17.34
C THR A 162 -19.19 -4.13 -16.19
N THR A 163 -17.89 -4.36 -16.44
CA THR A 163 -16.97 -4.82 -15.40
C THR A 163 -16.86 -3.83 -14.25
N PHE A 164 -16.76 -2.55 -14.57
CA PHE A 164 -16.64 -1.50 -13.56
C PHE A 164 -17.96 -1.26 -12.80
N MET A 165 -19.09 -1.43 -13.48
CA MET A 165 -20.40 -1.43 -12.80
C MET A 165 -20.51 -2.59 -11.81
N ILE A 166 -20.13 -3.80 -12.19
CA ILE A 166 -20.13 -4.98 -11.31
C ILE A 166 -19.18 -4.76 -10.13
N ALA A 167 -17.98 -4.22 -10.36
CA ALA A 167 -17.01 -3.94 -9.31
C ALA A 167 -17.54 -2.89 -8.31
N ALA A 168 -18.23 -1.86 -8.79
CA ALA A 168 -18.86 -0.85 -7.94
C ALA A 168 -19.98 -1.46 -7.08
N ILE A 169 -20.87 -2.26 -7.68
CA ILE A 169 -21.94 -2.97 -6.96
C ILE A 169 -21.36 -3.91 -5.92
N ALA A 170 -20.34 -4.71 -6.29
CA ALA A 170 -19.65 -5.63 -5.38
C ALA A 170 -19.04 -4.87 -4.20
N THR A 171 -18.43 -3.70 -4.43
CA THR A 171 -17.87 -2.86 -3.35
C THR A 171 -18.94 -2.47 -2.33
N VAL A 172 -20.08 -1.99 -2.79
CA VAL A 172 -21.19 -1.57 -1.93
C VAL A 172 -21.78 -2.77 -1.18
N THR A 173 -22.07 -3.86 -1.89
CA THR A 173 -22.74 -5.06 -1.32
C THR A 173 -21.84 -5.81 -0.34
N LEU A 174 -20.52 -5.78 -0.51
CA LEU A 174 -19.59 -6.43 0.40
C LEU A 174 -19.24 -5.55 1.60
N VAL A 175 -19.01 -4.25 1.41
CA VAL A 175 -18.45 -3.39 2.47
C VAL A 175 -19.54 -2.76 3.35
N LEU A 176 -20.66 -2.30 2.78
CA LEU A 176 -21.70 -1.61 3.58
C LEU A 176 -22.36 -2.50 4.65
N PRO A 177 -22.70 -3.78 4.39
CA PRO A 177 -23.25 -4.64 5.44
C PRO A 177 -22.23 -4.85 6.58
N LEU A 178 -20.95 -4.97 6.28
CA LEU A 178 -19.91 -5.08 7.31
C LEU A 178 -19.80 -3.81 8.15
N ALA A 179 -19.85 -2.64 7.50
CA ALA A 179 -19.83 -1.36 8.20
C ALA A 179 -21.05 -1.21 9.13
N GLY A 180 -22.25 -1.60 8.65
CA GLY A 180 -23.49 -1.49 9.40
C GLY A 180 -23.62 -2.48 10.56
N PHE A 181 -23.36 -3.77 10.30
CA PHE A 181 -23.69 -4.84 11.24
C PHE A 181 -22.49 -5.32 12.08
N VAL A 182 -21.26 -5.31 11.53
CA VAL A 182 -20.10 -5.90 12.18
C VAL A 182 -19.26 -4.84 12.90
N LEU A 183 -18.98 -3.69 12.26
CA LEU A 183 -18.11 -2.70 12.88
C LEU A 183 -18.80 -2.02 14.08
N LYS A 184 -18.22 -2.19 15.25
CA LYS A 184 -18.58 -1.51 16.49
C LYS A 184 -17.47 -0.55 16.89
N ARG A 185 -17.80 0.47 17.67
CA ARG A 185 -16.82 1.50 18.06
C ARG A 185 -15.83 0.96 19.09
N ARG A 186 -16.32 0.33 20.15
CA ARG A 186 -15.52 -0.17 21.27
C ARG A 186 -16.06 -1.50 21.79
N PRO A 187 -15.23 -2.34 22.39
CA PRO A 187 -15.71 -3.57 23.04
C PRO A 187 -16.69 -3.27 24.19
N GLN A 188 -16.49 -2.17 24.94
CA GLN A 188 -17.37 -1.75 26.04
C GLN A 188 -18.81 -1.50 25.57
N ASP A 189 -19.04 -1.06 24.33
CA ASP A 189 -20.40 -0.81 23.78
C ASP A 189 -21.25 -2.09 23.73
N ILE A 190 -20.63 -3.27 23.86
CA ILE A 190 -21.29 -4.58 23.89
C ILE A 190 -20.92 -5.39 25.15
N GLY A 191 -20.46 -4.72 26.22
CA GLY A 191 -20.14 -5.33 27.48
C GLY A 191 -18.90 -6.21 27.50
N LEU A 192 -17.96 -6.01 26.57
CA LEU A 192 -16.70 -6.77 26.48
C LEU A 192 -15.51 -5.89 26.88
N LEU A 193 -14.44 -6.52 27.34
CA LEU A 193 -13.12 -5.93 27.53
C LEU A 193 -12.20 -6.24 26.33
N PRO A 194 -11.13 -5.43 26.15
CA PRO A 194 -10.11 -5.71 25.13
C PRO A 194 -9.55 -7.15 25.29
N ASP A 195 -9.19 -7.77 24.17
CA ASP A 195 -8.68 -9.15 24.09
C ASP A 195 -9.65 -10.23 24.67
N GLY A 196 -10.86 -9.85 25.12
CA GLY A 196 -11.80 -10.75 25.79
C GLY A 196 -11.38 -11.12 27.22
N MET A 197 -10.57 -10.28 27.87
CA MET A 197 -10.13 -10.48 29.25
C MET A 197 -11.26 -10.24 30.25
N GLU A 198 -11.23 -10.96 31.39
CA GLU A 198 -12.23 -10.84 32.46
C GLU A 198 -11.93 -9.68 33.42
N SER A 199 -10.68 -9.20 33.46
CA SER A 199 -10.29 -8.03 34.26
C SER A 199 -9.14 -7.26 33.59
N GLN A 200 -9.10 -5.95 33.83
CA GLN A 200 -8.02 -5.08 33.40
C GLN A 200 -6.77 -5.34 34.27
N LYS A 201 -5.67 -5.81 33.68
CA LYS A 201 -4.38 -5.86 34.36
C LYS A 201 -3.74 -4.47 34.27
N ASP A 202 -3.37 -3.93 35.41
CA ASP A 202 -2.57 -2.69 35.50
C ASP A 202 -1.25 -2.90 34.73
N GLY A 203 -1.10 -2.16 33.64
CA GLY A 203 0.10 -2.21 32.83
C GLY A 203 1.26 -1.52 33.56
N GLN A 204 2.32 -2.27 33.84
CA GLN A 204 3.59 -1.70 34.26
C GLN A 204 4.12 -0.76 33.17
N THR A 205 4.14 0.53 33.47
CA THR A 205 4.81 1.56 32.66
C THR A 205 6.32 1.41 32.81
N THR A 206 6.96 0.70 31.90
CA THR A 206 8.41 0.74 31.76
C THR A 206 8.81 2.14 31.29
N VAL A 207 9.64 2.82 32.08
CA VAL A 207 10.25 4.10 31.70
C VAL A 207 11.18 3.85 30.52
N SER A 208 10.73 4.21 29.32
CA SER A 208 11.52 4.10 28.11
C SER A 208 11.86 5.49 27.57
N ILE A 209 13.07 5.63 27.05
CA ILE A 209 13.54 6.89 26.45
C ILE A 209 12.57 7.31 25.34
N GLN A 210 11.99 8.49 25.46
CA GLN A 210 11.07 9.03 24.46
C GLN A 210 11.83 9.98 23.52
N TRP A 211 11.79 9.67 22.24
CA TRP A 211 12.32 10.55 21.19
C TRP A 211 11.28 11.57 20.74
N SER A 212 11.67 12.83 20.65
CA SER A 212 10.86 13.84 19.96
C SER A 212 11.01 13.74 18.44
N ARG A 213 10.03 14.29 17.68
CA ARG A 213 10.11 14.35 16.21
C ARG A 213 11.36 15.08 15.72
N GLN A 214 11.72 16.19 16.36
CA GLN A 214 12.89 17.00 16.00
C GLN A 214 14.20 16.24 16.21
N GLN A 215 14.33 15.57 17.37
CA GLN A 215 15.50 14.75 17.67
C GLN A 215 15.65 13.60 16.66
N ALA A 216 14.57 12.87 16.37
CA ALA A 216 14.60 11.80 15.40
C ALA A 216 14.96 12.30 13.97
N ALA A 217 14.33 13.41 13.52
CA ALA A 217 14.59 13.99 12.21
C ALA A 217 16.04 14.46 12.01
N ALA A 218 16.73 14.84 13.10
CA ALA A 218 18.13 15.23 13.07
C ALA A 218 19.06 14.03 12.83
N THR A 219 18.62 12.80 13.16
CA THR A 219 19.45 11.59 13.07
C THR A 219 19.66 11.14 11.62
N TRP A 220 20.83 10.57 11.37
CA TRP A 220 21.16 9.95 10.08
C TRP A 220 20.25 8.74 9.78
N GLN A 221 19.92 7.97 10.80
CA GLN A 221 19.07 6.78 10.74
C GLN A 221 17.68 7.13 10.22
N PHE A 222 17.05 8.18 10.75
CA PHE A 222 15.74 8.64 10.29
C PHE A 222 15.78 9.10 8.82
N LYS A 223 16.75 9.94 8.47
CA LYS A 223 16.90 10.47 7.10
C LYS A 223 17.06 9.33 6.09
N THR A 224 17.90 8.36 6.41
CA THR A 224 18.14 7.21 5.51
C THR A 224 16.95 6.27 5.41
N VAL A 225 16.15 6.09 6.45
CA VAL A 225 14.89 5.33 6.37
C VAL A 225 13.89 6.03 5.46
N VAL A 226 13.70 7.35 5.63
CA VAL A 226 12.77 8.13 4.80
C VAL A 226 13.18 8.09 3.33
N VAL A 227 14.46 8.29 3.02
CA VAL A 227 14.98 8.25 1.64
C VAL A 227 14.86 6.84 1.05
N ALA A 228 15.35 5.81 1.76
CA ALA A 228 15.35 4.44 1.27
C ALA A 228 13.93 3.94 0.95
N PHE A 229 13.02 4.08 1.90
CA PHE A 229 11.66 3.56 1.74
C PHE A 229 10.74 4.52 0.99
N GLY A 230 11.02 5.83 0.99
CA GLY A 230 10.35 6.79 0.13
C GLY A 230 10.60 6.51 -1.34
N LEU A 231 11.88 6.39 -1.74
CA LEU A 231 12.26 6.05 -3.12
C LEU A 231 11.84 4.62 -3.49
N GLY A 232 12.06 3.64 -2.60
CA GLY A 232 11.65 2.26 -2.83
C GLY A 232 10.14 2.12 -3.08
N LEU A 233 9.29 2.80 -2.29
CA LEU A 233 7.85 2.80 -2.48
C LEU A 233 7.40 3.64 -3.68
N LEU A 234 8.10 4.74 -4.00
CA LEU A 234 7.84 5.51 -5.23
C LEU A 234 7.99 4.59 -6.45
N VAL A 235 9.10 3.88 -6.54
CA VAL A 235 9.36 2.94 -7.63
C VAL A 235 8.34 1.80 -7.63
N GLN A 236 8.06 1.22 -6.46
CA GLN A 236 7.13 0.09 -6.33
C GLN A 236 5.71 0.47 -6.76
N VAL A 237 5.18 1.58 -6.26
CA VAL A 237 3.81 2.01 -6.57
C VAL A 237 3.70 2.45 -8.03
N GLY A 238 4.73 3.12 -8.56
CA GLY A 238 4.84 3.42 -9.99
C GLY A 238 4.81 2.14 -10.83
N PHE A 239 5.65 1.16 -10.50
CA PHE A 239 5.68 -0.12 -11.22
C PHE A 239 4.34 -0.86 -11.14
N LEU A 240 3.75 -1.01 -9.96
CA LEU A 240 2.47 -1.69 -9.81
C LEU A 240 1.34 -1.01 -10.60
N SER A 241 1.35 0.33 -10.67
CA SER A 241 0.38 1.10 -11.45
C SER A 241 0.57 0.93 -12.96
N HIS A 242 1.78 0.67 -13.42
CA HIS A 242 2.10 0.51 -14.83
C HIS A 242 2.40 -0.93 -15.25
N HIS A 243 2.34 -1.91 -14.32
CA HIS A 243 2.72 -3.30 -14.61
C HIS A 243 1.89 -3.92 -15.74
N VAL A 244 0.56 -3.68 -15.75
CA VAL A 244 -0.32 -4.15 -16.84
C VAL A 244 0.06 -3.51 -18.18
N PRO A 245 0.15 -2.17 -18.32
CA PRO A 245 0.61 -1.55 -19.57
C PRO A 245 2.01 -1.97 -20.02
N ILE A 246 2.92 -2.30 -19.11
CA ILE A 246 4.27 -2.80 -19.44
C ILE A 246 4.20 -4.23 -19.94
N ALA A 247 3.35 -5.07 -19.36
CA ALA A 247 3.28 -6.50 -19.65
C ALA A 247 2.51 -6.82 -20.95
N ILE A 248 1.47 -6.05 -21.30
CA ILE A 248 0.61 -6.32 -22.46
C ILE A 248 1.39 -6.42 -23.78
N PRO A 249 2.33 -5.55 -24.13
CA PRO A 249 3.10 -5.66 -25.37
C PRO A 249 3.94 -6.94 -25.48
N VAL A 250 4.33 -7.53 -24.35
CA VAL A 250 5.20 -8.72 -24.28
C VAL A 250 4.40 -10.01 -24.18
N LEU A 251 3.31 -10.00 -23.38
CA LEU A 251 2.58 -11.19 -22.97
C LEU A 251 1.12 -11.24 -23.45
N GLY A 252 0.64 -10.17 -24.08
CA GLY A 252 -0.79 -9.99 -24.34
C GLY A 252 -1.59 -9.74 -23.06
N VAL A 253 -2.90 -9.56 -23.23
CA VAL A 253 -3.81 -9.21 -22.11
C VAL A 253 -3.90 -10.31 -21.05
N GLU A 254 -3.99 -11.57 -21.48
CA GLU A 254 -4.08 -12.73 -20.57
C GLU A 254 -2.77 -12.97 -19.82
N GLY A 255 -1.65 -12.89 -20.54
CA GLY A 255 -0.32 -13.03 -19.94
C GLY A 255 -0.02 -11.91 -18.94
N ALA A 256 -0.47 -10.68 -19.22
CA ALA A 256 -0.35 -9.56 -18.28
C ALA A 256 -1.12 -9.82 -16.98
N ALA A 257 -2.35 -10.32 -17.04
CA ALA A 257 -3.13 -10.69 -15.86
C ALA A 257 -2.45 -11.81 -15.06
N THR A 258 -1.93 -12.83 -15.77
CA THR A 258 -1.24 -13.97 -15.16
C THR A 258 0.05 -13.57 -14.45
N VAL A 259 0.87 -12.71 -15.04
CA VAL A 259 2.14 -12.28 -14.43
C VAL A 259 1.90 -11.37 -13.22
N VAL A 260 0.85 -10.55 -13.24
CA VAL A 260 0.46 -9.75 -12.06
C VAL A 260 -0.04 -10.65 -10.92
N PHE A 261 -0.84 -11.68 -11.23
CA PHE A 261 -1.24 -12.71 -10.26
C PHE A 261 -0.02 -13.40 -9.64
N ALA A 262 0.91 -13.89 -10.47
CA ALA A 262 2.12 -14.56 -10.02
C ALA A 262 3.00 -13.63 -9.14
N GLY A 263 3.10 -12.36 -9.49
CA GLY A 263 3.76 -11.33 -8.68
C GLY A 263 3.07 -11.13 -7.32
N GLY A 264 1.74 -11.18 -7.27
CA GLY A 264 0.97 -11.14 -6.02
C GLY A 264 1.26 -12.34 -5.11
N VAL A 265 1.29 -13.56 -5.68
CA VAL A 265 1.68 -14.79 -4.96
C VAL A 265 3.11 -14.68 -4.44
N ALA A 266 4.04 -14.23 -5.29
CA ALA A 266 5.43 -14.01 -4.90
C ALA A 266 5.55 -13.00 -3.75
N SER A 267 4.78 -11.90 -3.77
CA SER A 267 4.74 -10.92 -2.70
C SER A 267 4.28 -11.53 -1.36
N LEU A 268 3.30 -12.42 -1.38
CA LEU A 268 2.86 -13.16 -0.20
C LEU A 268 3.98 -14.07 0.33
N ILE A 269 4.64 -14.83 -0.54
CA ILE A 269 5.77 -15.69 -0.19
C ILE A 269 6.90 -14.85 0.43
N GLY A 270 7.27 -13.73 -0.20
CA GLY A 270 8.28 -12.81 0.31
C GLY A 270 7.97 -12.30 1.72
N ARG A 271 6.71 -11.95 2.01
CA ARG A 271 6.28 -11.54 3.36
C ARG A 271 6.37 -12.66 4.39
N LEU A 272 5.98 -13.88 4.02
CA LEU A 272 6.07 -15.04 4.92
C LEU A 272 7.53 -15.38 5.24
N LEU A 273 8.42 -15.32 4.26
CA LEU A 273 9.86 -15.49 4.46
C LEU A 273 10.42 -14.41 5.40
N LEU A 274 10.08 -13.14 5.17
CA LEU A 274 10.49 -12.06 6.06
C LEU A 274 9.96 -12.28 7.48
N ALA A 275 8.69 -12.61 7.65
CA ALA A 275 8.07 -12.83 8.96
C ALA A 275 8.76 -13.96 9.74
N ARG A 276 9.24 -15.01 9.04
CA ARG A 276 9.94 -16.13 9.66
C ARG A 276 11.36 -15.80 10.10
N TYR A 277 12.07 -14.97 9.34
CA TYR A 277 13.50 -14.74 9.52
C TYR A 277 13.86 -13.35 10.05
N ALA A 278 12.90 -12.41 10.09
CA ALA A 278 13.16 -11.01 10.46
C ALA A 278 13.79 -10.84 11.85
N ASP A 279 13.46 -11.72 12.81
CA ASP A 279 13.99 -11.60 14.18
C ASP A 279 15.46 -11.99 14.31
N HIS A 280 15.96 -12.80 13.38
CA HIS A 280 17.34 -13.32 13.37
C HIS A 280 18.27 -12.53 12.43
N LEU A 281 17.73 -11.66 11.58
CA LEU A 281 18.49 -10.94 10.58
C LEU A 281 18.61 -9.45 10.91
N ASP A 282 19.68 -8.83 10.40
CA ASP A 282 19.77 -7.36 10.37
C ASP A 282 18.75 -6.81 9.38
N VAL A 283 17.73 -6.13 9.91
CA VAL A 283 16.61 -5.60 9.10
C VAL A 283 17.05 -4.59 8.05
N ARG A 284 18.17 -3.87 8.30
CA ARG A 284 18.70 -2.94 7.32
C ARG A 284 19.41 -3.67 6.17
N LEU A 285 20.14 -4.73 6.45
CA LEU A 285 20.73 -5.57 5.41
C LEU A 285 19.64 -6.26 4.59
N VAL A 286 18.59 -6.75 5.23
CA VAL A 286 17.41 -7.30 4.52
C VAL A 286 16.76 -6.25 3.64
N GLY A 287 16.55 -5.02 4.15
CA GLY A 287 16.02 -3.90 3.36
C GLY A 287 16.90 -3.55 2.16
N THR A 288 18.21 -3.54 2.34
CA THR A 288 19.20 -3.33 1.27
C THR A 288 19.07 -4.42 0.21
N ALA A 289 19.06 -5.69 0.61
CA ALA A 289 18.93 -6.83 -0.31
C ALA A 289 17.62 -6.79 -1.11
N VAL A 290 16.50 -6.48 -0.44
CA VAL A 290 15.18 -6.34 -1.08
C VAL A 290 15.20 -5.23 -2.15
N LEU A 291 15.77 -4.06 -1.84
CA LEU A 291 15.86 -2.94 -2.78
C LEU A 291 16.86 -3.22 -3.93
N LEU A 292 17.95 -3.95 -3.67
CA LEU A 292 18.88 -4.38 -4.72
C LEU A 292 18.23 -5.41 -5.67
N ILE A 293 17.51 -6.41 -5.13
CA ILE A 293 16.78 -7.37 -5.95
C ILE A 293 15.75 -6.65 -6.82
N ALA A 294 15.03 -5.68 -6.26
CA ALA A 294 14.10 -4.85 -7.02
C ALA A 294 14.80 -4.06 -8.13
N ALA A 295 15.95 -3.44 -7.85
CA ALA A 295 16.75 -2.72 -8.85
C ALA A 295 17.19 -3.62 -9.99
N LEU A 296 17.77 -4.79 -9.66
CA LEU A 296 18.24 -5.76 -10.66
C LEU A 296 17.10 -6.33 -11.50
N SER A 297 15.93 -6.57 -10.89
CA SER A 297 14.73 -7.01 -11.62
C SER A 297 14.28 -5.96 -12.65
N LEU A 298 14.23 -4.68 -12.26
CA LEU A 298 13.86 -3.60 -13.18
C LEU A 298 14.89 -3.39 -14.29
N LEU A 299 16.18 -3.48 -13.96
CA LEU A 299 17.26 -3.41 -14.94
C LEU A 299 17.14 -4.56 -15.96
N GLY A 300 16.90 -5.78 -15.49
CA GLY A 300 16.69 -6.93 -16.36
C GLY A 300 15.45 -6.80 -17.24
N LEU A 301 14.32 -6.29 -16.69
CA LEU A 301 13.10 -6.00 -17.46
C LEU A 301 13.34 -4.96 -18.57
N ALA A 302 14.25 -4.01 -18.35
CA ALA A 302 14.61 -3.00 -19.33
C ALA A 302 15.53 -3.52 -20.44
N MET A 303 16.42 -4.48 -20.12
CA MET A 303 17.52 -4.89 -21.00
C MET A 303 17.31 -6.25 -21.68
N LEU A 304 16.44 -7.11 -21.14
CA LEU A 304 16.24 -8.48 -21.65
C LEU A 304 14.89 -8.60 -22.36
N PRO A 305 14.84 -8.53 -23.71
CA PRO A 305 13.59 -8.58 -24.49
C PRO A 305 13.09 -10.03 -24.68
N LEU A 306 13.24 -10.89 -23.67
CA LEU A 306 12.85 -12.30 -23.69
C LEU A 306 11.59 -12.50 -22.83
N THR A 307 10.57 -13.12 -23.39
CA THR A 307 9.28 -13.35 -22.71
C THR A 307 9.43 -14.11 -21.39
N TRP A 308 10.24 -15.17 -21.36
CA TRP A 308 10.48 -15.93 -20.12
C TRP A 308 11.23 -15.11 -19.06
N ALA A 309 12.20 -14.27 -19.49
CA ALA A 309 12.93 -13.38 -18.59
C ALA A 309 11.99 -12.32 -17.99
N PHE A 310 11.08 -11.77 -18.79
CA PHE A 310 10.06 -10.84 -18.32
C PHE A 310 9.21 -11.45 -17.20
N VAL A 311 8.72 -12.68 -17.37
CA VAL A 311 7.93 -13.39 -16.37
C VAL A 311 8.74 -13.63 -15.10
N LEU A 312 9.95 -14.17 -15.22
CA LEU A 312 10.82 -14.48 -14.08
C LEU A 312 11.17 -13.22 -13.29
N LEU A 313 11.55 -12.14 -13.98
CA LEU A 313 11.95 -10.88 -13.34
C LEU A 313 10.76 -10.16 -12.71
N SER A 314 9.56 -10.23 -13.31
CA SER A 314 8.33 -9.72 -12.69
C SER A 314 7.96 -10.48 -11.42
N ILE A 315 8.11 -11.80 -11.37
CA ILE A 315 7.91 -12.62 -10.19
C ILE A 315 8.96 -12.28 -9.12
N THR A 316 10.24 -12.17 -9.52
CA THR A 316 11.34 -11.79 -8.62
C THR A 316 11.12 -10.41 -8.02
N TYR A 317 10.67 -9.44 -8.82
CA TYR A 317 10.24 -8.13 -8.33
C TYR A 317 9.06 -8.26 -7.35
N GLY A 318 8.10 -9.12 -7.66
CA GLY A 318 6.96 -9.43 -6.78
C GLY A 318 7.38 -9.85 -5.38
N LEU A 319 8.41 -10.69 -5.22
CA LEU A 319 8.96 -11.10 -3.92
C LEU A 319 9.39 -9.91 -3.07
N THR A 320 9.79 -8.80 -3.67
CA THR A 320 10.24 -7.59 -2.97
C THR A 320 9.07 -6.71 -2.50
N CYS A 321 7.95 -6.67 -3.24
CA CYS A 321 6.85 -5.74 -3.04
C CYS A 321 6.25 -5.79 -1.63
N GLY A 322 6.04 -6.99 -1.09
CA GLY A 322 5.50 -7.16 0.25
C GLY A 322 6.44 -6.67 1.36
N ASN A 323 7.72 -6.72 1.11
CA ASN A 323 8.76 -6.48 2.11
C ASN A 323 9.09 -4.99 2.27
N VAL A 324 9.12 -4.21 1.19
CA VAL A 324 9.40 -2.77 1.26
C VAL A 324 8.42 -2.04 2.18
N THR A 325 7.13 -2.38 2.12
CA THR A 325 6.10 -1.78 3.00
C THR A 325 6.22 -2.21 4.46
N THR A 326 6.79 -3.38 4.73
CA THR A 326 6.85 -3.98 6.08
C THR A 326 8.13 -3.62 6.81
N LEU A 327 9.23 -3.41 6.10
CA LEU A 327 10.55 -3.18 6.70
C LEU A 327 10.69 -1.80 7.34
N SER A 328 10.10 -0.74 6.75
CA SER A 328 10.23 0.62 7.30
C SER A 328 9.70 0.75 8.74
N PRO A 329 8.50 0.25 9.12
CA PRO A 329 8.06 0.29 10.50
C PRO A 329 8.92 -0.59 11.44
N ILE A 330 9.42 -1.74 10.96
CA ILE A 330 10.27 -2.62 11.77
C ILE A 330 11.59 -1.91 12.11
N ILE A 331 12.23 -1.27 11.13
CA ILE A 331 13.49 -0.54 11.34
C ILE A 331 13.28 0.61 12.33
N VAL A 332 12.25 1.43 12.12
CA VAL A 332 11.95 2.55 13.02
C VAL A 332 11.69 2.07 14.44
N ARG A 333 10.95 0.97 14.62
CA ARG A 333 10.68 0.41 15.94
C ARG A 333 11.94 -0.11 16.63
N ARG A 334 12.85 -0.76 15.89
CA ARG A 334 14.12 -1.26 16.45
C ARG A 334 15.09 -0.14 16.81
N GLU A 335 15.15 0.92 16.02
CA GLU A 335 16.11 2.01 16.21
C GLU A 335 15.63 3.06 17.23
N PHE A 336 14.36 3.42 17.21
CA PHE A 336 13.82 4.49 18.08
C PHE A 336 13.01 3.97 19.28
N GLY A 337 12.86 2.63 19.41
CA GLY A 337 12.17 2.00 20.52
C GLY A 337 10.64 1.99 20.39
N ALA A 338 10.00 1.10 21.16
CA ALA A 338 8.55 0.90 21.09
C ALA A 338 7.75 2.11 21.59
N ALA A 339 8.24 2.82 22.63
CA ALA A 339 7.53 3.97 23.22
C ALA A 339 7.41 5.16 22.27
N SER A 340 8.44 5.41 21.44
CA SER A 340 8.45 6.53 20.49
C SER A 340 7.93 6.11 19.11
N PHE A 341 7.70 4.82 18.87
CA PHE A 341 7.39 4.27 17.55
C PHE A 341 6.23 4.99 16.85
N GLY A 342 5.10 5.16 17.53
CA GLY A 342 3.91 5.75 16.91
C GLY A 342 4.14 7.17 16.38
N VAL A 343 4.86 7.99 17.17
CA VAL A 343 5.16 9.39 16.83
C VAL A 343 6.20 9.47 15.71
N ILE A 344 7.28 8.68 15.82
CA ILE A 344 8.39 8.72 14.88
C ILE A 344 8.02 8.06 13.54
N TYR A 345 7.38 6.89 13.60
CA TYR A 345 6.94 6.23 12.38
C TYR A 345 5.84 6.99 11.66
N GLY A 346 4.86 7.57 12.38
CA GLY A 346 3.85 8.42 11.77
C GLY A 346 4.45 9.61 11.03
N PHE A 347 5.50 10.21 11.60
CA PHE A 347 6.23 11.31 10.96
C PHE A 347 7.02 10.83 9.73
N ALA A 348 7.76 9.71 9.82
CA ALA A 348 8.45 9.10 8.68
C ALA A 348 7.48 8.70 7.56
N ALA A 349 6.37 8.06 7.92
CA ALA A 349 5.35 7.59 6.98
C ALA A 349 4.73 8.73 6.16
N THR A 350 4.61 9.93 6.72
CA THR A 350 4.13 11.11 5.98
C THR A 350 5.03 11.42 4.79
N PHE A 351 6.34 11.51 4.99
CA PHE A 351 7.29 11.77 3.91
C PHE A 351 7.38 10.61 2.92
N ILE A 352 7.39 9.38 3.42
CA ILE A 352 7.41 8.17 2.60
C ILE A 352 6.18 8.12 1.68
N GLN A 353 4.98 8.37 2.20
CA GLN A 353 3.74 8.35 1.43
C GLN A 353 3.65 9.49 0.42
N LEU A 354 4.10 10.69 0.79
CA LEU A 354 4.15 11.81 -0.15
C LEU A 354 5.13 11.53 -1.30
N THR A 355 6.31 10.99 -1.01
CA THR A 355 7.28 10.60 -2.05
C THR A 355 6.70 9.51 -2.95
N MET A 356 6.12 8.46 -2.37
CA MET A 356 5.48 7.34 -3.07
C MET A 356 4.40 7.81 -4.06
N ALA A 357 3.61 8.82 -3.68
CA ALA A 357 2.50 9.32 -4.48
C ALA A 357 2.90 9.77 -5.89
N PHE A 358 4.13 10.26 -6.07
CA PHE A 358 4.63 10.73 -7.37
C PHE A 358 5.07 9.58 -8.31
N GLY A 359 5.18 8.35 -7.82
CA GLY A 359 5.60 7.20 -8.62
C GLY A 359 4.85 7.07 -9.94
N PRO A 360 3.51 6.98 -9.95
CA PRO A 360 2.74 6.82 -11.20
C PRO A 360 2.96 7.95 -12.20
N THR A 361 2.99 9.22 -11.76
CA THR A 361 3.26 10.36 -12.66
C THR A 361 4.66 10.29 -13.27
N ILE A 362 5.69 9.95 -12.50
CA ILE A 362 7.05 9.80 -13.03
C ILE A 362 7.07 8.72 -14.12
N TYR A 363 6.42 7.57 -13.90
CA TYR A 363 6.30 6.53 -14.92
C TYR A 363 5.57 7.03 -16.16
N GLY A 364 4.44 7.74 -16.01
CA GLY A 364 3.65 8.25 -17.11
C GLY A 364 4.39 9.30 -17.94
N VAL A 365 4.98 10.30 -17.27
CA VAL A 365 5.71 11.41 -17.95
C VAL A 365 6.92 10.87 -18.69
N VAL A 366 7.77 10.08 -18.04
CA VAL A 366 8.99 9.53 -18.69
C VAL A 366 8.59 8.63 -19.86
N ARG A 367 7.55 7.81 -19.72
CA ARG A 367 7.04 6.95 -20.81
C ARG A 367 6.57 7.79 -22.00
N ASP A 368 5.82 8.86 -21.78
CA ASP A 368 5.27 9.68 -22.87
C ASP A 368 6.35 10.55 -23.53
N VAL A 369 7.32 11.06 -22.77
CA VAL A 369 8.46 11.85 -23.31
C VAL A 369 9.41 10.98 -24.14
N PHE A 370 9.72 9.77 -23.68
CA PHE A 370 10.69 8.89 -24.36
C PHE A 370 10.04 7.81 -25.26
N GLY A 371 8.73 7.79 -25.37
CA GLY A 371 7.99 6.86 -26.24
C GLY A 371 7.98 5.40 -25.79
N GLY A 372 8.35 5.10 -24.52
CA GLY A 372 8.39 3.71 -24.03
C GLY A 372 8.74 3.57 -22.57
N TYR A 373 8.66 2.34 -22.06
CA TYR A 373 8.90 2.04 -20.66
C TYR A 373 10.36 1.74 -20.31
N VAL A 374 11.25 1.47 -21.28
CA VAL A 374 12.66 1.17 -21.03
C VAL A 374 13.36 2.28 -20.24
N PRO A 375 13.28 3.58 -20.64
CA PRO A 375 13.89 4.66 -19.87
C PRO A 375 13.33 4.78 -18.44
N VAL A 376 12.02 4.51 -18.27
CA VAL A 376 11.37 4.49 -16.95
C VAL A 376 11.97 3.42 -16.05
N LEU A 377 12.09 2.20 -16.57
CA LEU A 377 12.63 1.05 -15.82
C LEU A 377 14.10 1.28 -15.43
N LEU A 378 14.91 1.85 -16.32
CA LEU A 378 16.31 2.22 -16.03
C LEU A 378 16.39 3.30 -14.94
N LEU A 379 15.61 4.37 -15.04
CA LEU A 379 15.53 5.40 -14.01
C LEU A 379 15.16 4.80 -12.65
N CYS A 380 14.15 3.93 -12.63
CA CYS A 380 13.66 3.30 -11.42
C CYS A 380 14.66 2.28 -10.83
N ALA A 381 15.43 1.59 -11.66
CA ALA A 381 16.55 0.77 -11.21
C ALA A 381 17.61 1.63 -10.48
N VAL A 382 17.98 2.78 -11.04
CA VAL A 382 18.92 3.73 -10.39
C VAL A 382 18.34 4.25 -9.07
N LEU A 383 17.06 4.65 -9.03
CA LEU A 383 16.42 5.11 -7.79
C LEU A 383 16.43 4.03 -6.70
N ASN A 384 16.18 2.77 -7.07
CA ASN A 384 16.28 1.65 -6.12
C ASN A 384 17.72 1.37 -5.67
N LEU A 385 18.74 1.58 -6.50
CA LEU A 385 20.14 1.50 -6.08
C LEU A 385 20.49 2.59 -5.08
N VAL A 386 20.02 3.82 -5.28
CA VAL A 386 20.16 4.93 -4.32
C VAL A 386 19.42 4.57 -3.01
N ALA A 387 18.22 4.03 -3.09
CA ALA A 387 17.44 3.58 -1.94
C ALA A 387 18.16 2.47 -1.15
N ALA A 388 18.71 1.49 -1.84
CA ALA A 388 19.50 0.41 -1.24
C ALA A 388 20.76 0.93 -0.54
N SER A 389 21.46 1.87 -1.16
CA SER A 389 22.64 2.53 -0.58
C SER A 389 22.26 3.30 0.70
N ALA A 390 21.15 4.04 0.68
CA ALA A 390 20.65 4.75 1.85
C ALA A 390 20.29 3.80 3.00
N ALA A 391 19.63 2.66 2.70
CA ALA A 391 19.30 1.63 3.69
C ALA A 391 20.58 1.06 4.34
N PHE A 392 21.58 0.73 3.53
CA PHE A 392 22.84 0.14 3.96
C PHE A 392 23.68 1.07 4.84
N TRP A 393 23.90 2.32 4.38
CA TRP A 393 24.71 3.28 5.12
C TRP A 393 24.04 3.78 6.40
N GLY A 394 22.70 3.78 6.46
CA GLY A 394 21.95 4.20 7.64
C GLY A 394 22.21 3.34 8.88
N GLY A 395 22.43 2.03 8.71
CA GLY A 395 22.68 1.11 9.83
C GLY A 395 24.11 1.15 10.39
N ARG A 396 25.05 1.78 9.71
CA ARG A 396 26.48 1.77 10.11
C ARG A 396 26.89 2.84 11.13
N ARG A 397 26.04 3.84 11.39
CA ARG A 397 26.32 4.87 12.39
C ARG A 397 25.58 4.55 13.67
N PRO A 398 26.23 4.49 14.85
CA PRO A 398 25.54 4.32 16.12
C PRO A 398 24.63 5.50 16.40
N LEU A 399 23.46 5.23 16.99
CA LEU A 399 22.59 6.29 17.52
C LEU A 399 23.30 6.97 18.68
N VAL A 400 23.77 8.19 18.47
CA VAL A 400 24.33 9.01 19.54
C VAL A 400 23.16 9.58 20.33
N HIS A 401 22.91 9.03 21.51
CA HIS A 401 22.04 9.67 22.48
C HIS A 401 22.71 10.99 22.90
N GLN A 402 22.28 12.12 22.34
CA GLN A 402 22.55 13.39 23.00
C GLN A 402 21.88 13.31 24.36
N LYS A 403 22.70 13.13 25.41
CA LYS A 403 22.27 13.33 26.79
C LYS A 403 21.61 14.72 26.83
N ALA A 404 20.31 14.74 27.13
CA ALA A 404 19.63 15.99 27.44
C ALA A 404 20.42 16.64 28.61
N GLN A 405 21.03 17.78 28.31
CA GLN A 405 21.43 18.71 29.35
C GLN A 405 20.20 19.40 29.91
#